data_dd3eaa4aa1fc2749add0cdac0eb8f9d0
#
_entry.id   dd3eaa4aa1fc2749add0cdac0eb8f9d0
#
_cell.length_a   1.000
_cell.length_b   1.000
_cell.length_c   1.000
_cell.angle_alpha   90.00
_cell.angle_beta   90.00
_cell.angle_gamma   90.00
#
_symmetry.space_group_name_H-M   'P 1'
#
loop_
_entity.id
_entity.type
_entity.pdbx_description
1 polymer ?
#
loop_
_entity_poly.entity_id
_entity_poly.type
_entity_poly.pdbx_seq_one_letter_code
_entity_poly.pdbx_strand_id
1 'polypeptide(L)'
;MTNSTTPDVTLYGAPMSMYSGKVRAYLRKHCIAFQEVMPGDLRFREKIYPQVKRGIVPILEHADGQLVQDTVDIIDHFENHNLGKFSVYPCEPKQRLAALILDLFGSEGLFKVAMHYRWNYLDVNEGFIRYEFGDHAVPGAKPDMVAHVAEKVMGPMQAYLPLLGINSDTIPAIEAQYIELLSLLNAHFSEHPYLLGGSPSIADYGFFAPLYAHLSRDPHPSMLMKQSAQRVYRWTERMNAANADTPEYGNYEAAYFPDDQIPSSLQAILALIGRDYMPEIRQTLLSIDTWLAQNPQVEAGSCVTAKPRIKSLMPMDYSFRGVTMTGMVMPYRLYMLQRITDTFAELPADVQKELTEFFDILGLAELLTMKAQRRVERAGHIEVWGEIH
;
A
#
# COMPACT_ATOMS: atom_id res chain seq x y z
N MET A 1 24.44 32.17 -5.50
CA MET A 1 23.48 32.11 -6.61
C MET A 1 22.66 30.82 -6.38
N THR A 2 21.49 30.95 -5.79
CA THR A 2 20.56 29.83 -5.59
C THR A 2 19.90 29.57 -6.93
N ASN A 3 20.35 28.52 -7.64
CA ASN A 3 19.56 27.96 -8.72
C ASN A 3 18.26 27.46 -8.11
N SER A 4 17.20 28.24 -8.20
CA SER A 4 15.84 27.84 -7.97
C SER A 4 15.46 26.93 -9.15
N THR A 5 15.87 25.64 -9.08
CA THR A 5 15.30 24.63 -9.97
C THR A 5 13.86 24.45 -9.55
N THR A 6 12.93 24.83 -10.40
CA THR A 6 11.52 24.48 -10.25
C THR A 6 11.45 22.95 -10.08
N PRO A 7 10.75 22.41 -9.09
CA PRO A 7 10.63 20.97 -8.94
C PRO A 7 9.93 20.37 -10.17
N ASP A 8 10.40 19.21 -10.61
CA ASP A 8 9.84 18.51 -11.78
C ASP A 8 8.37 18.17 -11.61
N VAL A 9 7.96 17.89 -10.36
CA VAL A 9 6.59 17.52 -10.03
C VAL A 9 6.16 18.07 -8.65
N THR A 10 4.85 18.22 -8.46
CA THR A 10 4.24 18.50 -7.15
C THR A 10 3.49 17.26 -6.66
N LEU A 11 3.85 16.77 -5.48
CA LEU A 11 3.13 15.69 -4.78
C LEU A 11 2.13 16.31 -3.81
N TYR A 12 0.85 16.11 -4.05
CA TYR A 12 -0.17 16.40 -3.06
C TYR A 12 -0.31 15.20 -2.14
N GLY A 13 0.08 15.36 -0.90
CA GLY A 13 0.22 14.27 0.06
C GLY A 13 0.25 14.76 1.50
N ALA A 14 0.39 13.82 2.43
CA ALA A 14 0.55 14.12 3.85
C ALA A 14 1.59 13.20 4.48
N PRO A 15 2.39 13.67 5.46
CA PRO A 15 3.40 12.87 6.14
C PRO A 15 2.84 11.59 6.77
N MET A 16 1.65 11.67 7.36
CA MET A 16 0.96 10.57 8.04
C MET A 16 0.23 9.61 7.12
N SER A 17 0.11 9.91 5.83
CA SER A 17 -0.61 9.07 4.86
C SER A 17 0.31 7.95 4.38
N MET A 18 -0.16 6.70 4.53
CA MET A 18 0.52 5.50 4.02
C MET A 18 0.81 5.61 2.52
N TYR A 19 -0.21 5.93 1.76
CA TYR A 19 -0.13 6.00 0.30
C TYR A 19 0.73 7.18 -0.18
N SER A 20 0.68 8.35 0.49
CA SER A 20 1.62 9.45 0.21
C SER A 20 3.05 9.05 0.55
N GLY A 21 3.26 8.29 1.63
CA GLY A 21 4.55 7.72 2.03
C GLY A 21 5.15 6.83 0.94
N LYS A 22 4.33 5.95 0.34
CA LYS A 22 4.73 5.05 -0.76
C LYS A 22 5.29 5.85 -1.95
N VAL A 23 4.56 6.83 -2.44
CA VAL A 23 5.00 7.67 -3.58
C VAL A 23 6.20 8.55 -3.20
N ARG A 24 6.21 9.15 -2.01
CA ARG A 24 7.33 9.98 -1.53
C ARG A 24 8.64 9.18 -1.47
N ALA A 25 8.59 7.92 -0.99
CA ALA A 25 9.74 7.05 -0.97
C ALA A 25 10.24 6.72 -2.38
N TYR A 26 9.32 6.45 -3.32
CA TYR A 26 9.65 6.25 -4.72
C TYR A 26 10.36 7.45 -5.32
N LEU A 27 9.77 8.65 -5.24
CA LEU A 27 10.38 9.88 -5.77
C LEU A 27 11.77 10.14 -5.18
N ARG A 28 11.95 9.92 -3.87
CA ARG A 28 13.25 10.05 -3.20
C ARG A 28 14.28 9.05 -3.72
N LYS A 29 13.94 7.77 -3.77
CA LYS A 29 14.86 6.71 -4.23
C LYS A 29 15.29 6.92 -5.68
N HIS A 30 14.40 7.44 -6.51
CA HIS A 30 14.70 7.75 -7.91
C HIS A 30 15.32 9.15 -8.11
N CYS A 31 15.53 9.90 -7.01
CA CYS A 31 16.04 11.28 -7.04
C CYS A 31 15.27 12.23 -7.97
N ILE A 32 13.95 12.01 -8.07
CA ILE A 32 13.04 12.90 -8.77
C ILE A 32 12.80 14.11 -7.87
N ALA A 33 13.06 15.30 -8.38
CA ALA A 33 12.86 16.54 -7.62
C ALA A 33 11.35 16.82 -7.49
N PHE A 34 10.86 16.98 -6.26
CA PHE A 34 9.45 17.26 -6.01
C PHE A 34 9.23 18.24 -4.86
N GLN A 35 8.12 18.95 -4.92
CA GLN A 35 7.55 19.70 -3.81
C GLN A 35 6.35 18.93 -3.26
N GLU A 36 6.24 18.78 -1.95
CA GLU A 36 5.04 18.20 -1.33
C GLU A 36 4.14 19.31 -0.81
N VAL A 37 2.83 19.20 -1.11
CA VAL A 37 1.78 20.14 -0.71
C VAL A 37 0.67 19.36 0.01
N MET A 38 0.27 19.84 1.20
CA MET A 38 -0.75 19.17 2.00
C MET A 38 -2.17 19.48 1.48
N PRO A 39 -3.15 18.57 1.65
CA PRO A 39 -4.54 18.77 1.22
C PRO A 39 -5.25 19.97 1.89
N GLY A 40 -4.78 20.42 3.03
CA GLY A 40 -5.27 21.65 3.68
C GLY A 40 -4.88 22.95 2.98
N ASP A 41 -3.87 22.91 2.10
CA ASP A 41 -3.40 24.07 1.34
C ASP A 41 -4.46 24.57 0.33
N LEU A 42 -4.51 25.88 0.11
CA LEU A 42 -5.45 26.51 -0.82
C LEU A 42 -5.25 26.00 -2.26
N ARG A 43 -4.01 25.77 -2.69
CA ARG A 43 -3.71 25.24 -4.04
C ARG A 43 -4.39 23.89 -4.26
N PHE A 44 -4.34 22.98 -3.28
CA PHE A 44 -5.05 21.70 -3.39
C PHE A 44 -6.56 21.91 -3.46
N ARG A 45 -7.13 22.71 -2.55
CA ARG A 45 -8.57 22.90 -2.42
C ARG A 45 -9.21 23.61 -3.62
N GLU A 46 -8.54 24.61 -4.17
CA GLU A 46 -9.08 25.46 -5.23
C GLU A 46 -8.72 24.98 -6.63
N LYS A 47 -7.55 24.34 -6.82
CA LYS A 47 -7.07 23.93 -8.14
C LYS A 47 -7.21 22.42 -8.38
N ILE A 48 -6.81 21.58 -7.42
CA ILE A 48 -6.69 20.13 -7.63
C ILE A 48 -7.99 19.39 -7.33
N TYR A 49 -8.57 19.63 -6.16
CA TYR A 49 -9.80 18.95 -5.74
C TYR A 49 -10.96 19.08 -6.75
N PRO A 50 -11.23 20.26 -7.39
CA PRO A 50 -12.30 20.39 -8.39
C PRO A 50 -12.10 19.52 -9.63
N GLN A 51 -10.83 19.21 -10.00
CA GLN A 51 -10.50 18.39 -11.16
C GLN A 51 -10.66 16.90 -10.84
N VAL A 52 -10.08 16.45 -9.70
CA VAL A 52 -10.08 15.04 -9.29
C VAL A 52 -11.41 14.62 -8.65
N LYS A 53 -12.14 15.57 -8.04
CA LYS A 53 -13.44 15.36 -7.33
C LYS A 53 -13.39 14.30 -6.22
N ARG A 54 -12.19 13.99 -5.74
CA ARG A 54 -11.91 13.06 -4.64
C ARG A 54 -10.94 13.72 -3.67
N GLY A 55 -11.27 13.75 -2.39
CA GLY A 55 -10.41 14.28 -1.31
C GLY A 55 -9.39 13.24 -0.83
N ILE A 56 -8.81 12.45 -1.72
CA ILE A 56 -7.83 11.41 -1.40
C ILE A 56 -6.46 11.74 -1.99
N VAL A 57 -5.44 11.33 -1.27
CA VAL A 57 -4.02 11.49 -1.63
C VAL A 57 -3.34 10.13 -1.68
N PRO A 58 -2.28 9.95 -2.49
CA PRO A 58 -1.51 10.97 -3.22
C PRO A 58 -2.13 11.38 -4.56
N ILE A 59 -1.81 12.59 -4.99
CA ILE A 59 -1.98 13.08 -6.36
C ILE A 59 -0.66 13.71 -6.80
N LEU A 60 -0.22 13.42 -8.01
CA LEU A 60 0.95 14.01 -8.63
C LEU A 60 0.51 15.03 -9.68
N GLU A 61 1.09 16.22 -9.69
CA GLU A 61 0.95 17.23 -10.74
C GLU A 61 2.30 17.39 -11.46
N HIS A 62 2.32 17.15 -12.76
CA HIS A 62 3.47 17.41 -13.60
C HIS A 62 3.60 18.90 -13.94
N ALA A 63 4.77 19.33 -14.44
CA ALA A 63 5.05 20.71 -14.80
C ALA A 63 4.10 21.27 -15.88
N ASP A 64 3.57 20.41 -16.75
CA ASP A 64 2.57 20.73 -17.77
C ASP A 64 1.13 20.80 -17.26
N GLY A 65 0.92 20.47 -15.96
CA GLY A 65 -0.40 20.47 -15.30
C GLY A 65 -1.14 19.13 -15.40
N GLN A 66 -0.56 18.09 -16.00
CA GLN A 66 -1.16 16.75 -15.99
C GLN A 66 -1.23 16.24 -14.55
N LEU A 67 -2.38 15.67 -14.19
CA LEU A 67 -2.60 15.05 -12.88
C LEU A 67 -2.62 13.53 -13.00
N VAL A 68 -1.91 12.86 -12.09
CA VAL A 68 -1.97 11.40 -11.90
C VAL A 68 -2.38 11.14 -10.46
N GLN A 69 -3.40 10.32 -10.25
CA GLN A 69 -3.94 10.01 -8.93
C GLN A 69 -3.85 8.52 -8.68
N ASP A 70 -3.49 8.14 -7.47
CA ASP A 70 -3.24 6.81 -6.95
C ASP A 70 -1.77 6.38 -7.00
N THR A 71 -1.38 5.56 -6.02
CA THR A 71 0.01 5.14 -5.85
C THR A 71 0.50 4.25 -6.98
N VAL A 72 -0.36 3.35 -7.47
CA VAL A 72 -0.04 2.44 -8.57
C VAL A 72 0.13 3.22 -9.85
N ASP A 73 -0.88 4.04 -10.19
CA ASP A 73 -0.87 4.83 -11.43
C ASP A 73 0.31 5.82 -11.47
N ILE A 74 0.67 6.41 -10.31
CA ILE A 74 1.82 7.32 -10.22
C ILE A 74 3.12 6.55 -10.46
N ILE A 75 3.33 5.43 -9.80
CA ILE A 75 4.57 4.64 -9.96
C ILE A 75 4.64 4.09 -11.38
N ASP A 76 3.55 3.51 -11.89
CA ASP A 76 3.49 2.98 -13.26
C ASP A 76 3.72 4.07 -14.31
N HIS A 77 3.27 5.30 -14.06
CA HIS A 77 3.58 6.43 -14.94
C HIS A 77 5.10 6.64 -15.09
N PHE A 78 5.85 6.67 -13.99
CA PHE A 78 7.30 6.83 -14.05
C PHE A 78 7.99 5.61 -14.66
N GLU A 79 7.56 4.39 -14.32
CA GLU A 79 8.13 3.15 -14.86
C GLU A 79 7.90 3.02 -16.37
N ASN A 80 6.66 3.26 -16.85
CA ASN A 80 6.31 3.15 -18.27
C ASN A 80 7.00 4.20 -19.15
N HIS A 81 7.41 5.32 -18.58
CA HIS A 81 8.14 6.37 -19.29
C HIS A 81 9.65 6.33 -19.05
N ASN A 82 10.16 5.32 -18.31
CA ASN A 82 11.57 5.18 -17.92
C ASN A 82 12.14 6.44 -17.28
N LEU A 83 11.38 7.07 -16.39
CA LEU A 83 11.78 8.30 -15.68
C LEU A 83 12.48 8.02 -14.35
N GLY A 84 12.49 6.76 -13.90
CA GLY A 84 13.20 6.31 -12.70
C GLY A 84 14.67 6.00 -12.97
N LYS A 85 15.48 5.88 -11.90
CA LYS A 85 16.89 5.47 -11.99
C LYS A 85 17.08 3.98 -12.28
N PHE A 86 16.12 3.16 -11.87
CA PHE A 86 16.09 1.70 -12.02
C PHE A 86 14.63 1.26 -12.06
N SER A 87 14.33 0.08 -12.61
CA SER A 87 12.97 -0.44 -12.55
C SER A 87 12.67 -1.05 -11.18
N VAL A 88 11.49 -0.73 -10.64
CA VAL A 88 10.99 -1.34 -9.40
C VAL A 88 10.27 -2.66 -9.64
N TYR A 89 10.08 -3.03 -10.90
CA TYR A 89 9.50 -4.30 -11.30
C TYR A 89 10.59 -5.25 -11.76
N PRO A 90 10.84 -6.38 -11.06
CA PRO A 90 11.77 -7.40 -11.53
C PRO A 90 11.40 -7.88 -12.93
N CYS A 91 12.40 -8.18 -13.76
CA CYS A 91 12.20 -8.75 -15.08
C CYS A 91 11.84 -10.23 -15.03
N GLU A 92 12.41 -10.94 -14.05
CA GLU A 92 12.23 -12.37 -13.87
C GLU A 92 10.82 -12.69 -13.34
N PRO A 93 10.12 -13.69 -13.90
CA PRO A 93 8.71 -13.89 -13.67
C PRO A 93 8.32 -14.26 -12.24
N LYS A 94 9.11 -15.10 -11.57
CA LYS A 94 8.86 -15.51 -10.17
C LYS A 94 8.99 -14.33 -9.22
N GLN A 95 10.07 -13.57 -9.34
CA GLN A 95 10.31 -12.37 -8.55
C GLN A 95 9.29 -11.29 -8.84
N ARG A 96 8.87 -11.13 -10.10
CA ARG A 96 7.85 -10.15 -10.47
C ARG A 96 6.49 -10.46 -9.83
N LEU A 97 6.05 -11.72 -9.91
CA LEU A 97 4.81 -12.14 -9.24
C LEU A 97 4.91 -12.02 -7.71
N ALA A 98 6.03 -12.46 -7.13
CA ALA A 98 6.27 -12.28 -5.69
C ALA A 98 6.22 -10.79 -5.29
N ALA A 99 6.83 -9.90 -6.08
CA ALA A 99 6.80 -8.46 -5.82
C ALA A 99 5.39 -7.88 -5.86
N LEU A 100 4.55 -8.28 -6.82
CA LEU A 100 3.17 -7.83 -6.94
C LEU A 100 2.29 -8.37 -5.81
N ILE A 101 2.48 -9.64 -5.39
CA ILE A 101 1.78 -10.24 -4.24
C ILE A 101 2.14 -9.50 -2.95
N LEU A 102 3.43 -9.22 -2.76
CA LEU A 102 3.92 -8.47 -1.61
C LEU A 102 3.39 -7.03 -1.62
N ASP A 103 3.33 -6.37 -2.78
CA ASP A 103 2.75 -5.02 -2.89
C ASP A 103 1.25 -5.01 -2.53
N LEU A 104 0.47 -5.96 -3.03
CA LEU A 104 -0.95 -6.11 -2.69
C LEU A 104 -1.13 -6.29 -1.18
N PHE A 105 -0.37 -7.21 -0.56
CA PHE A 105 -0.46 -7.43 0.88
C PHE A 105 0.02 -6.23 1.69
N GLY A 106 1.17 -5.65 1.33
CA GLY A 106 1.72 -4.49 2.02
C GLY A 106 0.77 -3.29 1.99
N SER A 107 0.24 -2.97 0.82
CA SER A 107 -0.63 -1.81 0.63
C SER A 107 -2.05 -2.00 1.19
N GLU A 108 -2.64 -3.20 1.07
CA GLU A 108 -4.04 -3.46 1.40
C GLU A 108 -4.23 -4.43 2.57
N GLY A 109 -3.41 -5.48 2.66
CA GLY A 109 -3.52 -6.50 3.73
C GLY A 109 -3.12 -5.96 5.10
N LEU A 110 -2.10 -5.10 5.16
CA LEU A 110 -1.60 -4.49 6.39
C LEU A 110 -2.38 -3.24 6.82
N PHE A 111 -3.37 -2.79 6.05
CA PHE A 111 -4.14 -1.59 6.38
C PHE A 111 -4.85 -1.72 7.74
N LYS A 112 -5.46 -2.89 8.04
CA LYS A 112 -6.09 -3.14 9.34
C LYS A 112 -5.09 -3.09 10.51
N VAL A 113 -3.87 -3.61 10.31
CA VAL A 113 -2.79 -3.54 11.32
C VAL A 113 -2.41 -2.09 11.60
N ALA A 114 -2.15 -1.33 10.56
CA ALA A 114 -1.76 0.08 10.67
C ALA A 114 -2.84 0.93 11.36
N MET A 115 -4.12 0.70 11.02
CA MET A 115 -5.25 1.39 11.64
C MET A 115 -5.45 0.97 13.09
N HIS A 116 -5.29 -0.34 13.42
CA HIS A 116 -5.36 -0.80 14.79
C HIS A 116 -4.32 -0.11 15.69
N TYR A 117 -3.05 -0.17 15.32
CA TYR A 117 -1.97 0.38 16.12
C TYR A 117 -2.02 1.91 16.23
N ARG A 118 -2.55 2.60 15.24
CA ARG A 118 -2.76 4.06 15.31
C ARG A 118 -3.83 4.44 16.31
N TRP A 119 -4.99 3.78 16.29
CA TRP A 119 -6.19 4.27 16.96
C TRP A 119 -6.52 3.58 18.28
N ASN A 120 -6.05 2.35 18.52
CA ASN A 120 -6.34 1.63 19.77
C ASN A 120 -5.31 1.88 20.88
N TYR A 121 -4.27 2.66 20.62
CA TYR A 121 -3.22 3.06 21.58
C TYR A 121 -3.17 4.59 21.73
N LEU A 122 -4.32 5.24 21.80
CA LEU A 122 -4.41 6.71 21.88
C LEU A 122 -3.81 7.27 23.17
N ASP A 123 -3.78 6.53 24.27
CA ASP A 123 -3.10 6.89 25.49
C ASP A 123 -1.62 7.26 25.27
N VAL A 124 -0.98 6.66 24.28
CA VAL A 124 0.42 6.94 23.91
C VAL A 124 0.51 7.79 22.62
N ASN A 125 -0.37 7.55 21.66
CA ASN A 125 -0.27 8.11 20.33
C ASN A 125 -0.93 9.48 20.16
N GLU A 126 -1.91 9.84 21.01
CA GLU A 126 -2.85 10.95 20.76
C GLU A 126 -2.14 12.28 20.45
N GLY A 127 -1.15 12.64 21.25
CA GLY A 127 -0.45 13.92 21.08
C GLY A 127 0.19 14.06 19.70
N PHE A 128 0.84 13.01 19.22
CA PHE A 128 1.46 12.96 17.90
C PHE A 128 0.42 12.96 16.77
N ILE A 129 -0.59 12.08 16.88
CA ILE A 129 -1.64 11.96 15.86
C ILE A 129 -2.43 13.27 15.74
N ARG A 130 -2.81 13.88 16.85
CA ARG A 130 -3.52 15.16 16.89
C ARG A 130 -2.75 16.26 16.16
N TYR A 131 -1.45 16.35 16.37
CA TYR A 131 -0.59 17.27 15.64
C TYR A 131 -0.59 16.98 14.13
N GLU A 132 -0.31 15.74 13.74
CA GLU A 132 -0.24 15.33 12.32
C GLU A 132 -1.55 15.59 11.56
N PHE A 133 -2.70 15.26 12.16
CA PHE A 133 -4.00 15.48 11.53
C PHE A 133 -4.41 16.96 11.47
N GLY A 134 -4.08 17.73 12.50
CA GLY A 134 -4.36 19.15 12.52
C GLY A 134 -3.50 19.92 11.53
N ASP A 135 -2.18 19.67 11.52
CA ASP A 135 -1.26 20.33 10.60
C ASP A 135 -1.56 19.97 9.13
N HIS A 136 -1.93 18.72 8.85
CA HIS A 136 -2.39 18.30 7.53
C HIS A 136 -3.62 19.10 7.03
N ALA A 137 -4.55 19.40 7.92
CA ALA A 137 -5.80 20.08 7.57
C ALA A 137 -5.66 21.60 7.47
N VAL A 138 -4.77 22.18 8.28
CA VAL A 138 -4.51 23.65 8.33
C VAL A 138 -3.00 23.91 8.44
N PRO A 139 -2.23 23.62 7.36
CA PRO A 139 -0.78 23.72 7.39
C PRO A 139 -0.31 25.14 7.72
N GLY A 140 0.65 25.24 8.63
CA GLY A 140 1.23 26.49 9.08
C GLY A 140 0.32 27.33 10.01
N ALA A 141 -0.81 26.79 10.48
CA ALA A 141 -1.68 27.45 11.43
C ALA A 141 -1.05 27.47 12.84
N LYS A 142 -1.57 28.36 13.71
CA LYS A 142 -1.16 28.38 15.13
C LYS A 142 -1.57 27.10 15.86
N PRO A 143 -0.81 26.67 16.90
CA PRO A 143 -1.07 25.41 17.63
C PRO A 143 -2.52 25.22 18.10
N ASP A 144 -3.17 26.26 18.61
CA ASP A 144 -4.58 26.17 19.07
C ASP A 144 -5.54 25.85 17.93
N MET A 145 -5.30 26.39 16.74
CA MET A 145 -6.10 26.10 15.55
C MET A 145 -5.85 24.68 15.07
N VAL A 146 -4.58 24.24 15.05
CA VAL A 146 -4.17 22.87 14.72
C VAL A 146 -4.90 21.88 15.63
N ALA A 147 -4.86 22.10 16.96
CA ALA A 147 -5.52 21.25 17.95
C ALA A 147 -7.06 21.21 17.76
N HIS A 148 -7.69 22.36 17.52
CA HIS A 148 -9.14 22.46 17.31
C HIS A 148 -9.62 21.72 16.04
N VAL A 149 -8.84 21.82 14.94
CA VAL A 149 -9.21 21.18 13.68
C VAL A 149 -8.92 19.68 13.73
N ALA A 150 -7.89 19.25 14.45
CA ALA A 150 -7.55 17.83 14.62
C ALA A 150 -8.73 17.00 15.10
N GLU A 151 -9.49 17.48 16.08
CA GLU A 151 -10.68 16.78 16.60
C GLU A 151 -11.71 16.47 15.52
N LYS A 152 -11.91 17.39 14.58
CA LYS A 152 -12.89 17.24 13.50
C LYS A 152 -12.45 16.26 12.41
N VAL A 153 -11.14 16.15 12.15
CA VAL A 153 -10.61 15.30 11.06
C VAL A 153 -10.21 13.90 11.53
N MET A 154 -9.92 13.72 12.82
CA MET A 154 -9.58 12.41 13.40
C MET A 154 -10.79 11.48 13.50
N GLY A 155 -11.94 12.00 13.96
CA GLY A 155 -13.14 11.19 14.19
C GLY A 155 -13.60 10.34 13.01
N PRO A 156 -13.72 10.87 11.80
CA PRO A 156 -14.05 10.08 10.61
C PRO A 156 -13.06 8.94 10.33
N MET A 157 -11.77 9.13 10.59
CA MET A 157 -10.76 8.08 10.39
C MET A 157 -10.88 6.98 11.45
N GLN A 158 -11.10 7.36 12.69
CA GLN A 158 -11.32 6.42 13.80
C GLN A 158 -12.60 5.58 13.58
N ALA A 159 -13.64 6.16 13.00
CA ALA A 159 -14.88 5.48 12.65
C ALA A 159 -14.72 4.36 11.60
N TYR A 160 -13.56 4.28 10.93
CA TYR A 160 -13.26 3.19 9.99
C TYR A 160 -12.89 1.87 10.66
N LEU A 161 -12.50 1.86 11.94
CA LEU A 161 -12.04 0.64 12.62
C LEU A 161 -13.03 -0.53 12.53
N PRO A 162 -14.34 -0.38 12.85
CA PRO A 162 -15.29 -1.46 12.71
C PRO A 162 -15.46 -1.94 11.25
N LEU A 163 -15.34 -1.03 10.27
CA LEU A 163 -15.45 -1.37 8.84
C LEU A 163 -14.27 -2.22 8.35
N LEU A 164 -13.17 -2.24 9.10
CA LEU A 164 -12.00 -3.08 8.86
C LEU A 164 -12.04 -4.39 9.68
N GLY A 165 -13.12 -4.63 10.42
CA GLY A 165 -13.26 -5.78 11.30
C GLY A 165 -12.45 -5.68 12.60
N ILE A 166 -12.00 -4.49 12.98
CA ILE A 166 -11.17 -4.27 14.18
C ILE A 166 -12.10 -4.08 15.39
N ASN A 167 -12.08 -5.03 16.31
CA ASN A 167 -12.83 -5.03 17.57
C ASN A 167 -12.11 -5.87 18.62
N SER A 168 -12.65 -5.93 19.85
CA SER A 168 -12.03 -6.65 20.98
C SER A 168 -11.70 -8.11 20.69
N ASP A 169 -12.49 -8.80 19.86
CA ASP A 169 -12.33 -10.23 19.60
C ASP A 169 -11.28 -10.49 18.52
N THR A 170 -11.07 -9.55 17.61
CA THR A 170 -10.16 -9.69 16.46
C THR A 170 -8.78 -9.06 16.71
N ILE A 171 -8.66 -8.10 17.63
CA ILE A 171 -7.40 -7.43 17.97
C ILE A 171 -6.27 -8.41 18.30
N PRO A 172 -6.47 -9.45 19.16
CA PRO A 172 -5.39 -10.38 19.48
C PRO A 172 -4.81 -11.10 18.25
N ALA A 173 -5.66 -11.44 17.27
CA ALA A 173 -5.23 -12.08 16.03
C ALA A 173 -4.46 -11.11 15.10
N ILE A 174 -4.89 -9.84 15.05
CA ILE A 174 -4.20 -8.77 14.30
C ILE A 174 -2.80 -8.51 14.88
N GLU A 175 -2.69 -8.42 16.19
CA GLU A 175 -1.41 -8.23 16.86
C GLU A 175 -0.48 -9.44 16.68
N ALA A 176 -1.02 -10.66 16.80
CA ALA A 176 -0.24 -11.88 16.57
C ALA A 176 0.30 -11.95 15.12
N GLN A 177 -0.50 -11.54 14.11
CA GLN A 177 -0.01 -11.42 12.73
C GLN A 177 1.14 -10.44 12.63
N TYR A 178 1.00 -9.26 13.23
CA TYR A 178 2.01 -8.20 13.12
C TYR A 178 3.31 -8.59 13.81
N ILE A 179 3.25 -9.17 15.01
CA ILE A 179 4.45 -9.63 15.73
C ILE A 179 5.19 -10.71 14.93
N GLU A 180 4.46 -11.69 14.36
CA GLU A 180 5.07 -12.73 13.52
C GLU A 180 5.69 -12.11 12.26
N LEU A 181 4.99 -11.21 11.58
CA LEU A 181 5.50 -10.51 10.42
C LEU A 181 6.76 -9.71 10.72
N LEU A 182 6.79 -8.98 11.84
CA LEU A 182 7.98 -8.24 12.27
C LEU A 182 9.17 -9.18 12.49
N SER A 183 8.95 -10.36 13.09
CA SER A 183 10.01 -11.36 13.29
C SER A 183 10.56 -11.88 11.96
N LEU A 184 9.68 -12.23 11.00
CA LEU A 184 10.07 -12.73 9.67
C LEU A 184 10.82 -11.65 8.87
N LEU A 185 10.30 -10.41 8.84
CA LEU A 185 10.96 -9.28 8.18
C LEU A 185 12.32 -8.97 8.82
N ASN A 186 12.42 -9.02 10.15
CA ASN A 186 13.66 -8.75 10.84
C ASN A 186 14.73 -9.80 10.54
N ALA A 187 14.35 -11.07 10.43
CA ALA A 187 15.23 -12.15 9.99
C ALA A 187 15.68 -11.93 8.53
N HIS A 188 14.74 -11.62 7.63
CA HIS A 188 15.05 -11.34 6.23
C HIS A 188 16.02 -10.15 6.07
N PHE A 189 15.72 -9.02 6.73
CA PHE A 189 16.56 -7.83 6.70
C PHE A 189 17.85 -7.93 7.54
N SER A 190 18.10 -9.06 8.19
CA SER A 190 19.43 -9.34 8.77
C SER A 190 20.43 -9.75 7.70
N GLU A 191 19.97 -10.28 6.58
CA GLU A 191 20.78 -10.81 5.49
C GLU A 191 20.72 -9.93 4.23
N HIS A 192 19.58 -9.30 3.97
CA HIS A 192 19.28 -8.60 2.72
C HIS A 192 18.82 -7.14 2.95
N PRO A 193 19.31 -6.18 2.15
CA PRO A 193 18.92 -4.77 2.30
C PRO A 193 17.44 -4.48 2.01
N TYR A 194 16.85 -5.21 1.05
CA TYR A 194 15.47 -5.04 0.57
C TYR A 194 14.81 -6.41 0.37
N LEU A 195 13.51 -6.43 0.12
CA LEU A 195 12.73 -7.67 0.01
C LEU A 195 13.19 -8.60 -1.11
N LEU A 196 13.67 -8.06 -2.22
CA LEU A 196 14.16 -8.85 -3.36
C LEU A 196 15.68 -8.72 -3.59
N GLY A 197 16.46 -8.42 -2.56
CA GLY A 197 17.90 -8.36 -2.62
C GLY A 197 18.50 -6.99 -2.35
N GLY A 198 19.34 -6.46 -3.23
CA GLY A 198 20.09 -5.22 -3.02
C GLY A 198 19.45 -3.96 -3.59
N SER A 199 18.34 -4.07 -4.31
CA SER A 199 17.58 -2.93 -4.86
C SER A 199 16.13 -2.98 -4.38
N PRO A 200 15.52 -1.81 -4.06
CA PRO A 200 14.11 -1.79 -3.67
C PRO A 200 13.21 -2.10 -4.88
N SER A 201 12.22 -2.95 -4.66
CA SER A 201 11.19 -3.32 -5.62
C SER A 201 9.83 -2.72 -5.24
N ILE A 202 8.82 -2.90 -6.10
CA ILE A 202 7.43 -2.48 -5.79
C ILE A 202 6.94 -3.11 -4.47
N ALA A 203 7.44 -4.30 -4.10
CA ALA A 203 7.20 -4.94 -2.82
C ALA A 203 7.62 -4.07 -1.62
N ASP A 204 8.83 -3.51 -1.69
CA ASP A 204 9.35 -2.63 -0.65
C ASP A 204 8.50 -1.39 -0.48
N TYR A 205 8.06 -0.78 -1.59
CA TYR A 205 7.18 0.40 -1.53
C TYR A 205 5.79 0.05 -0.98
N GLY A 206 5.25 -1.12 -1.30
CA GLY A 206 4.00 -1.62 -0.73
C GLY A 206 4.07 -1.80 0.78
N PHE A 207 5.08 -2.47 1.28
CA PHE A 207 5.31 -2.66 2.72
C PHE A 207 5.67 -1.34 3.43
N PHE A 208 6.42 -0.46 2.77
CA PHE A 208 6.80 0.82 3.33
C PHE A 208 5.60 1.70 3.69
N ALA A 209 4.53 1.63 2.91
CA ALA A 209 3.32 2.42 3.16
C ALA A 209 2.84 2.31 4.62
N PRO A 210 2.41 1.15 5.14
CA PRO A 210 1.97 1.01 6.52
C PRO A 210 3.13 1.00 7.53
N LEU A 211 4.24 0.31 7.21
CA LEU A 211 5.36 0.14 8.14
C LEU A 211 6.04 1.48 8.45
N TYR A 212 6.07 2.42 7.52
CA TYR A 212 6.62 3.75 7.77
C TYR A 212 5.58 4.70 8.34
N ALA A 213 4.50 5.00 7.60
CA ALA A 213 3.62 6.14 7.91
C ALA A 213 2.87 6.01 9.24
N HIS A 214 2.57 4.77 9.65
CA HIS A 214 1.92 4.48 10.92
C HIS A 214 2.87 3.75 11.88
N LEU A 215 3.37 2.60 11.48
CA LEU A 215 3.97 1.62 12.40
C LEU A 215 5.39 1.99 12.86
N SER A 216 6.13 2.85 12.14
CA SER A 216 7.41 3.38 12.59
C SER A 216 7.36 4.84 13.08
N ARG A 217 6.26 5.56 12.82
CA ARG A 217 6.11 6.97 13.20
C ARG A 217 5.23 7.18 14.42
N ASP A 218 4.09 6.48 14.52
CA ASP A 218 3.21 6.61 15.68
C ASP A 218 3.91 6.06 16.92
N PRO A 219 3.88 6.74 18.08
CA PRO A 219 4.75 6.44 19.22
C PRO A 219 4.70 4.99 19.70
N HIS A 220 3.51 4.41 19.93
CA HIS A 220 3.37 3.05 20.45
C HIS A 220 3.96 1.99 19.48
N PRO A 221 3.52 1.85 18.22
CA PRO A 221 4.07 0.84 17.33
C PRO A 221 5.52 1.11 16.94
N SER A 222 5.96 2.37 16.91
CA SER A 222 7.38 2.72 16.71
C SER A 222 8.27 2.15 17.81
N MET A 223 7.84 2.23 19.07
CA MET A 223 8.58 1.65 20.19
C MET A 223 8.61 0.12 20.07
N LEU A 224 7.48 -0.51 19.77
CA LEU A 224 7.39 -1.95 19.53
C LEU A 224 8.37 -2.41 18.44
N MET A 225 8.37 -1.74 17.27
CA MET A 225 9.27 -2.06 16.15
C MET A 225 10.74 -1.89 16.55
N LYS A 226 11.10 -0.81 17.23
CA LYS A 226 12.47 -0.55 17.70
C LYS A 226 12.97 -1.57 18.71
N GLN A 227 12.10 -2.09 19.58
CA GLN A 227 12.47 -3.09 20.59
C GLN A 227 12.57 -4.51 20.04
N SER A 228 11.68 -4.88 19.10
CA SER A 228 11.54 -6.28 18.64
C SER A 228 12.07 -6.54 17.22
N ALA A 229 12.23 -5.50 16.38
CA ALA A 229 12.56 -5.65 14.96
C ALA A 229 13.42 -4.48 14.43
N GLN A 230 14.62 -4.34 14.99
CA GLN A 230 15.52 -3.21 14.72
C GLN A 230 15.92 -3.13 13.23
N ARG A 231 16.04 -4.28 12.55
CA ARG A 231 16.36 -4.33 11.11
C ARG A 231 15.20 -3.81 10.26
N VAL A 232 13.95 -4.06 10.68
CA VAL A 232 12.76 -3.49 10.03
C VAL A 232 12.73 -1.98 10.22
N TYR A 233 12.96 -1.50 11.46
CA TYR A 233 13.03 -0.05 11.71
C TYR A 233 14.13 0.60 10.85
N ARG A 234 15.33 0.02 10.80
CA ARG A 234 16.44 0.53 9.98
C ARG A 234 16.11 0.49 8.48
N TRP A 235 15.37 -0.52 8.02
CA TRP A 235 14.87 -0.58 6.65
C TRP A 235 13.87 0.56 6.35
N THR A 236 13.01 0.96 7.29
CA THR A 236 12.12 2.12 7.07
C THR A 236 12.88 3.43 6.92
N GLU A 237 13.98 3.62 7.66
CA GLU A 237 14.87 4.77 7.49
C GLU A 237 15.54 4.74 6.10
N ARG A 238 16.06 3.58 5.70
CA ARG A 238 16.71 3.36 4.40
C ARG A 238 15.75 3.63 3.24
N MET A 239 14.52 3.13 3.32
CA MET A 239 13.49 3.38 2.29
C MET A 239 13.11 4.86 2.19
N ASN A 240 13.20 5.62 3.26
CA ASN A 240 12.90 7.05 3.29
C ASN A 240 14.08 7.93 2.80
N ALA A 241 15.25 7.37 2.61
CA ALA A 241 16.45 8.06 2.14
C ALA A 241 16.59 8.00 0.61
N ALA A 242 17.19 9.02 0.00
CA ALA A 242 17.43 9.06 -1.45
C ALA A 242 18.58 8.15 -1.90
N ASN A 243 19.57 7.92 -1.06
CA ASN A 243 20.73 7.06 -1.32
C ASN A 243 20.47 5.59 -0.95
N ALA A 244 21.42 4.73 -1.26
CA ALA A 244 21.33 3.29 -0.93
C ALA A 244 21.32 3.08 0.59
N ASP A 245 22.23 3.73 1.33
CA ASP A 245 22.30 3.71 2.79
C ASP A 245 22.25 2.28 3.38
N THR A 246 23.22 1.45 2.97
CA THR A 246 23.30 0.03 3.33
C THR A 246 24.62 -0.36 4.03
N PRO A 247 25.14 0.44 5.00
CA PRO A 247 26.43 0.17 5.61
C PRO A 247 26.48 -1.16 6.36
N GLU A 248 25.32 -1.68 6.79
CA GLU A 248 25.21 -2.94 7.52
C GLU A 248 25.49 -4.17 6.67
N TYR A 249 25.49 -4.04 5.34
CA TYR A 249 25.63 -5.17 4.39
C TYR A 249 26.95 -5.13 3.62
N GLY A 250 27.86 -4.20 3.94
CA GLY A 250 29.14 -4.08 3.26
C GLY A 250 29.00 -3.85 1.74
N ASN A 251 29.61 -4.70 0.94
CA ASN A 251 29.60 -4.61 -0.52
C ASN A 251 28.44 -5.42 -1.15
N TYR A 252 27.24 -5.37 -0.59
CA TYR A 252 26.07 -6.04 -1.16
C TYR A 252 25.76 -5.46 -2.55
N GLU A 253 25.56 -6.32 -3.54
CA GLU A 253 25.27 -5.90 -4.91
C GLU A 253 23.89 -5.21 -4.98
N ALA A 254 23.84 -4.06 -5.66
CA ALA A 254 22.59 -3.31 -5.87
C ALA A 254 21.77 -3.92 -7.03
N ALA A 255 21.37 -5.18 -6.87
CA ALA A 255 20.59 -5.94 -7.84
C ALA A 255 19.54 -6.81 -7.14
N TYR A 256 18.56 -7.30 -7.88
CA TYR A 256 17.65 -8.35 -7.41
C TYR A 256 18.41 -9.69 -7.29
N PHE A 257 17.82 -10.66 -6.58
CA PHE A 257 18.43 -11.97 -6.45
C PHE A 257 18.68 -12.60 -7.82
N PRO A 258 19.83 -13.27 -8.02
CA PRO A 258 20.12 -13.93 -9.30
C PRO A 258 19.19 -15.13 -9.55
N ASP A 259 19.11 -15.55 -10.82
CA ASP A 259 18.46 -16.79 -11.24
C ASP A 259 16.98 -16.92 -10.79
N ASP A 260 16.26 -15.81 -10.74
CA ASP A 260 14.85 -15.75 -10.31
C ASP A 260 14.62 -16.37 -8.91
N GLN A 261 15.61 -16.31 -8.03
CA GLN A 261 15.55 -16.93 -6.71
C GLN A 261 14.67 -16.15 -5.75
N ILE A 262 13.97 -16.88 -4.89
CA ILE A 262 13.26 -16.37 -3.73
C ILE A 262 13.83 -17.06 -2.49
N PRO A 263 14.61 -16.38 -1.64
CA PRO A 263 15.25 -16.99 -0.47
C PRO A 263 14.21 -17.50 0.54
N SER A 264 14.58 -18.48 1.36
CA SER A 264 13.69 -19.09 2.34
C SER A 264 13.08 -18.09 3.33
N SER A 265 13.83 -17.05 3.69
CA SER A 265 13.33 -15.97 4.54
C SER A 265 12.19 -15.19 3.89
N LEU A 266 12.22 -14.96 2.56
CA LEU A 266 11.12 -14.32 1.83
C LEU A 266 9.96 -15.30 1.57
N GLN A 267 10.26 -16.60 1.33
CA GLN A 267 9.23 -17.64 1.23
C GLN A 267 8.40 -17.74 2.52
N ALA A 268 9.02 -17.59 3.69
CA ALA A 268 8.30 -17.57 4.97
C ALA A 268 7.32 -16.38 5.09
N ILE A 269 7.69 -15.21 4.55
CA ILE A 269 6.78 -14.05 4.49
C ILE A 269 5.63 -14.31 3.52
N LEU A 270 5.90 -14.87 2.34
CA LEU A 270 4.88 -15.26 1.37
C LEU A 270 3.92 -16.31 1.94
N ALA A 271 4.42 -17.31 2.68
CA ALA A 271 3.60 -18.31 3.35
C ALA A 271 2.68 -17.71 4.43
N LEU A 272 3.15 -16.70 5.17
CA LEU A 272 2.29 -15.92 6.08
C LEU A 272 1.15 -15.24 5.29
N ILE A 273 1.44 -14.66 4.13
CA ILE A 273 0.42 -14.04 3.26
C ILE A 273 -0.59 -15.08 2.78
N GLY A 274 -0.14 -16.24 2.31
CA GLY A 274 -1.01 -17.36 1.91
C GLY A 274 -1.95 -17.79 3.02
N ARG A 275 -1.44 -17.94 4.25
CA ARG A 275 -2.26 -18.32 5.40
C ARG A 275 -3.24 -17.23 5.85
N ASP A 276 -2.79 -15.98 5.95
CA ASP A 276 -3.50 -14.93 6.68
C ASP A 276 -4.30 -14.00 5.76
N TYR A 277 -3.95 -13.88 4.48
CA TYR A 277 -4.58 -12.92 3.58
C TYR A 277 -5.41 -13.54 2.45
N MET A 278 -5.09 -14.76 2.02
CA MET A 278 -5.89 -15.46 1.00
C MET A 278 -7.37 -15.61 1.36
N PRO A 279 -7.77 -15.91 2.63
CA PRO A 279 -9.18 -15.97 2.98
C PRO A 279 -9.94 -14.66 2.74
N GLU A 280 -9.30 -13.51 3.02
CA GLU A 280 -9.87 -12.18 2.78
C GLU A 280 -10.01 -11.88 1.28
N ILE A 281 -9.00 -12.19 0.47
CA ILE A 281 -9.05 -11.98 -0.99
C ILE A 281 -10.11 -12.86 -1.62
N ARG A 282 -10.16 -14.16 -1.27
CA ARG A 282 -11.17 -15.09 -1.78
C ARG A 282 -12.59 -14.59 -1.48
N GLN A 283 -12.84 -14.19 -0.23
CA GLN A 283 -14.14 -13.67 0.15
C GLN A 283 -14.47 -12.33 -0.51
N THR A 284 -13.46 -11.49 -0.75
CA THR A 284 -13.64 -10.23 -1.50
C THR A 284 -14.19 -10.50 -2.91
N LEU A 285 -13.61 -11.45 -3.66
CA LEU A 285 -14.07 -11.77 -5.01
C LEU A 285 -15.47 -12.41 -5.00
N LEU A 286 -15.72 -13.39 -4.13
CA LEU A 286 -17.03 -13.99 -3.97
C LEU A 286 -18.13 -12.96 -3.67
N SER A 287 -17.80 -11.98 -2.82
CA SER A 287 -18.74 -10.92 -2.48
C SER A 287 -18.94 -9.93 -3.62
N ILE A 288 -17.90 -9.62 -4.40
CA ILE A 288 -18.01 -8.80 -5.62
C ILE A 288 -18.94 -9.48 -6.62
N ASP A 289 -18.74 -10.78 -6.91
CA ASP A 289 -19.59 -11.53 -7.85
C ASP A 289 -21.03 -11.64 -7.36
N THR A 290 -21.23 -11.86 -6.06
CA THR A 290 -22.56 -11.85 -5.44
C THR A 290 -23.24 -10.50 -5.61
N TRP A 291 -22.51 -9.41 -5.37
CA TRP A 291 -23.02 -8.05 -5.54
C TRP A 291 -23.36 -7.75 -7.01
N LEU A 292 -22.51 -8.14 -7.95
CA LEU A 292 -22.77 -7.98 -9.40
C LEU A 292 -24.00 -8.75 -9.84
N ALA A 293 -24.19 -9.99 -9.38
CA ALA A 293 -25.39 -10.79 -9.66
C ALA A 293 -26.67 -10.14 -9.14
N GLN A 294 -26.62 -9.44 -8.00
CA GLN A 294 -27.73 -8.68 -7.43
C GLN A 294 -27.95 -7.32 -8.10
N ASN A 295 -27.01 -6.86 -8.91
CA ASN A 295 -27.05 -5.55 -9.58
C ASN A 295 -26.82 -5.70 -11.12
N PRO A 296 -27.67 -6.48 -11.83
CA PRO A 296 -27.46 -6.79 -13.24
C PRO A 296 -27.54 -5.57 -14.18
N GLN A 297 -28.06 -4.44 -13.66
CA GLN A 297 -28.12 -3.15 -14.40
C GLN A 297 -26.77 -2.41 -14.42
N VAL A 298 -25.75 -2.89 -13.76
CA VAL A 298 -24.42 -2.26 -13.77
C VAL A 298 -23.77 -2.43 -15.13
N GLU A 299 -23.40 -1.32 -15.73
CA GLU A 299 -22.76 -1.25 -17.04
C GLU A 299 -21.26 -1.01 -16.92
N ALA A 300 -20.50 -1.41 -17.94
CA ALA A 300 -19.10 -1.03 -18.05
C ALA A 300 -18.95 0.50 -18.06
N GLY A 301 -17.87 1.00 -17.44
CA GLY A 301 -17.62 2.44 -17.25
C GLY A 301 -18.37 3.07 -16.08
N SER A 302 -19.31 2.37 -15.43
CA SER A 302 -19.95 2.88 -14.21
C SER A 302 -19.01 2.80 -13.01
N CYS A 303 -19.12 3.78 -12.08
CA CYS A 303 -18.31 3.79 -10.86
C CYS A 303 -18.53 2.50 -10.05
N VAL A 304 -17.45 1.89 -9.55
CA VAL A 304 -17.52 0.62 -8.80
C VAL A 304 -18.29 0.71 -7.49
N THR A 305 -18.48 1.91 -6.96
CA THR A 305 -19.25 2.19 -5.74
C THR A 305 -20.31 3.25 -6.00
N ALA A 306 -21.25 3.41 -5.08
CA ALA A 306 -22.34 4.38 -5.21
C ALA A 306 -21.89 5.83 -5.49
N LYS A 307 -20.69 6.19 -5.03
CA LYS A 307 -20.05 7.51 -5.27
C LYS A 307 -18.55 7.36 -5.23
N PRO A 308 -17.76 8.13 -6.04
CA PRO A 308 -16.29 8.03 -6.10
C PRO A 308 -15.57 8.16 -4.75
N ARG A 309 -16.16 8.81 -3.76
CA ARG A 309 -15.61 8.97 -2.41
C ARG A 309 -15.79 7.74 -1.50
N ILE A 310 -16.72 6.85 -1.85
CA ILE A 310 -16.96 5.60 -1.12
C ILE A 310 -15.99 4.55 -1.65
N LYS A 311 -15.31 3.83 -0.75
CA LYS A 311 -14.29 2.84 -1.14
C LYS A 311 -14.76 1.40 -1.03
N SER A 312 -15.94 1.16 -0.47
CA SER A 312 -16.44 -0.19 -0.17
C SER A 312 -17.84 -0.43 -0.74
N LEU A 313 -18.15 -1.69 -1.05
CA LEU A 313 -19.44 -2.12 -1.59
C LEU A 313 -20.40 -2.56 -0.48
N MET A 314 -20.02 -3.58 0.28
CA MET A 314 -20.86 -4.26 1.25
C MET A 314 -20.00 -4.90 2.36
N PRO A 315 -20.58 -5.27 3.51
CA PRO A 315 -19.88 -6.10 4.50
C PRO A 315 -19.60 -7.50 3.97
N MET A 316 -18.53 -8.13 4.48
CA MET A 316 -18.18 -9.53 4.24
C MET A 316 -17.56 -10.15 5.49
N ASP A 317 -17.83 -11.44 5.70
CA ASP A 317 -17.19 -12.23 6.75
C ASP A 317 -16.13 -13.16 6.15
N TYR A 318 -14.97 -13.21 6.80
CA TYR A 318 -13.90 -14.11 6.42
C TYR A 318 -13.15 -14.64 7.64
N SER A 319 -12.52 -15.82 7.50
CA SER A 319 -11.69 -16.41 8.56
C SER A 319 -10.33 -15.74 8.60
N PHE A 320 -9.88 -15.38 9.79
CA PHE A 320 -8.56 -14.81 10.03
C PHE A 320 -7.97 -15.35 11.32
N ARG A 321 -6.93 -16.19 11.24
CA ARG A 321 -6.24 -16.78 12.39
C ARG A 321 -7.17 -17.41 13.42
N GLY A 322 -8.21 -18.10 12.95
CA GLY A 322 -9.18 -18.80 13.82
C GLY A 322 -10.31 -17.95 14.38
N VAL A 323 -10.36 -16.64 14.07
CA VAL A 323 -11.49 -15.76 14.37
C VAL A 323 -12.24 -15.37 13.10
N THR A 324 -13.51 -14.99 13.23
CA THR A 324 -14.28 -14.39 12.14
C THR A 324 -14.06 -12.89 12.13
N MET A 325 -13.61 -12.38 10.99
CA MET A 325 -13.50 -10.93 10.72
C MET A 325 -14.71 -10.49 9.91
N THR A 326 -15.42 -9.45 10.37
CA THR A 326 -16.46 -8.78 9.56
C THR A 326 -15.87 -7.47 9.04
N GLY A 327 -15.43 -7.49 7.78
CA GLY A 327 -14.86 -6.32 7.11
C GLY A 327 -15.72 -5.83 5.96
N MET A 328 -15.20 -4.87 5.20
CA MET A 328 -15.87 -4.34 4.00
C MET A 328 -15.19 -4.82 2.72
N VAL A 329 -15.98 -5.15 1.72
CA VAL A 329 -15.51 -5.42 0.35
C VAL A 329 -14.93 -4.16 -0.27
N MET A 330 -13.63 -4.16 -0.54
CA MET A 330 -12.89 -3.09 -1.17
C MET A 330 -12.56 -3.45 -2.63
N PRO A 331 -13.26 -2.92 -3.64
CA PRO A 331 -13.01 -3.27 -5.06
C PRO A 331 -11.59 -2.96 -5.53
N TYR A 332 -10.91 -2.00 -4.90
CA TYR A 332 -9.52 -1.68 -5.19
C TYR A 332 -8.58 -2.88 -5.01
N ARG A 333 -8.90 -3.83 -4.13
CA ARG A 333 -8.14 -5.08 -3.98
C ARG A 333 -8.20 -5.94 -5.25
N LEU A 334 -9.35 -5.95 -5.94
CA LEU A 334 -9.46 -6.61 -7.24
C LEU A 334 -8.60 -5.90 -8.30
N TYR A 335 -8.56 -4.57 -8.31
CA TYR A 335 -7.66 -3.80 -9.19
C TYR A 335 -6.19 -4.19 -8.98
N MET A 336 -5.76 -4.28 -7.73
CA MET A 336 -4.40 -4.73 -7.40
C MET A 336 -4.14 -6.19 -7.76
N LEU A 337 -5.12 -7.08 -7.52
CA LEU A 337 -5.03 -8.51 -7.85
C LEU A 337 -4.90 -8.73 -9.36
N GLN A 338 -5.61 -7.97 -10.18
CA GLN A 338 -5.55 -8.06 -11.65
C GLN A 338 -4.15 -7.88 -12.20
N ARG A 339 -3.31 -7.08 -11.56
CA ARG A 339 -1.90 -6.93 -11.96
C ARG A 339 -1.12 -8.24 -11.85
N ILE A 340 -1.45 -9.06 -10.86
CA ILE A 340 -0.85 -10.38 -10.65
C ILE A 340 -1.38 -11.36 -11.71
N THR A 341 -2.70 -11.42 -11.86
CA THR A 341 -3.33 -12.37 -12.78
C THR A 341 -3.05 -12.06 -14.24
N ASP A 342 -2.96 -10.78 -14.61
CA ASP A 342 -2.59 -10.36 -15.97
C ASP A 342 -1.11 -10.71 -16.24
N THR A 343 -0.20 -10.37 -15.33
CA THR A 343 1.22 -10.76 -15.44
C THR A 343 1.39 -12.27 -15.59
N PHE A 344 0.67 -13.06 -14.79
CA PHE A 344 0.73 -14.52 -14.88
C PHE A 344 0.18 -15.05 -16.20
N ALA A 345 -0.93 -14.51 -16.69
CA ALA A 345 -1.59 -14.95 -17.92
C ALA A 345 -0.74 -14.70 -19.19
N GLU A 346 0.16 -13.73 -19.17
CA GLU A 346 1.07 -13.42 -20.28
C GLU A 346 2.27 -14.37 -20.38
N LEU A 347 2.51 -15.21 -19.35
CA LEU A 347 3.66 -16.11 -19.32
C LEU A 347 3.43 -17.37 -20.18
N PRO A 348 4.50 -18.00 -20.70
CA PRO A 348 4.43 -19.31 -21.35
C PRO A 348 3.86 -20.40 -20.41
N ALA A 349 3.15 -21.38 -20.97
CA ALA A 349 2.44 -22.40 -20.20
C ALA A 349 3.34 -23.25 -19.29
N ASP A 350 4.55 -23.54 -19.71
CA ASP A 350 5.56 -24.26 -18.93
C ASP A 350 6.02 -23.43 -17.72
N VAL A 351 6.24 -22.13 -17.91
CA VAL A 351 6.57 -21.19 -16.83
C VAL A 351 5.39 -21.04 -15.86
N GLN A 352 4.15 -20.91 -16.40
CA GLN A 352 2.94 -20.86 -15.55
C GLN A 352 2.83 -22.10 -14.66
N LYS A 353 3.12 -23.29 -15.20
CA LYS A 353 3.08 -24.53 -14.43
C LYS A 353 4.12 -24.52 -13.30
N GLU A 354 5.38 -24.17 -13.59
CA GLU A 354 6.45 -24.08 -12.59
C GLU A 354 6.08 -23.11 -11.47
N LEU A 355 5.59 -21.92 -11.82
CA LEU A 355 5.22 -20.90 -10.85
C LEU A 355 3.99 -21.30 -10.04
N THR A 356 3.02 -22.00 -10.63
CA THR A 356 1.88 -22.54 -9.90
C THR A 356 2.33 -23.52 -8.83
N GLU A 357 3.25 -24.47 -9.18
CA GLU A 357 3.84 -25.42 -8.23
C GLU A 357 4.61 -24.71 -7.10
N PHE A 358 5.39 -23.69 -7.44
CA PHE A 358 6.11 -22.90 -6.43
C PHE A 358 5.18 -22.17 -5.47
N PHE A 359 4.18 -21.45 -5.98
CA PHE A 359 3.25 -20.67 -5.15
C PHE A 359 2.21 -21.54 -4.42
N ASP A 360 1.96 -22.79 -4.88
CA ASP A 360 1.09 -23.74 -4.18
C ASP A 360 1.66 -24.15 -2.82
N ILE A 361 2.97 -24.40 -2.75
CA ILE A 361 3.67 -24.70 -1.49
C ILE A 361 3.50 -23.56 -0.46
N LEU A 362 3.31 -22.33 -0.94
CA LEU A 362 3.15 -21.13 -0.12
C LEU A 362 1.66 -20.77 0.14
N GLY A 363 0.72 -21.59 -0.38
CA GLY A 363 -0.72 -21.32 -0.28
C GLY A 363 -1.22 -20.14 -1.11
N LEU A 364 -0.50 -19.80 -2.19
CA LEU A 364 -0.76 -18.62 -3.03
C LEU A 364 -1.11 -18.94 -4.49
N ALA A 365 -1.10 -20.22 -4.91
CA ALA A 365 -1.33 -20.58 -6.31
C ALA A 365 -2.69 -20.09 -6.85
N GLU A 366 -3.75 -20.17 -6.05
CA GLU A 366 -5.08 -19.71 -6.44
C GLU A 366 -5.07 -18.22 -6.84
N LEU A 367 -4.28 -17.39 -6.16
CA LEU A 367 -4.20 -15.96 -6.38
C LEU A 367 -3.72 -15.59 -7.81
N LEU A 368 -2.96 -16.48 -8.46
CA LEU A 368 -2.43 -16.27 -9.81
C LEU A 368 -3.52 -16.29 -10.89
N THR A 369 -4.67 -16.91 -10.62
CA THR A 369 -5.74 -17.11 -11.61
C THR A 369 -7.11 -16.60 -11.18
N MET A 370 -7.23 -16.03 -9.96
CA MET A 370 -8.49 -15.52 -9.44
C MET A 370 -9.04 -14.37 -10.29
N LYS A 371 -10.32 -14.44 -10.65
CA LYS A 371 -11.02 -13.42 -11.43
C LYS A 371 -12.42 -13.19 -10.87
N ALA A 372 -12.92 -11.96 -10.95
CA ALA A 372 -14.34 -11.65 -10.76
C ALA A 372 -15.04 -11.58 -12.13
N GLN A 373 -16.37 -11.58 -12.15
CA GLN A 373 -17.17 -11.48 -13.39
C GLN A 373 -16.88 -10.22 -14.22
N ARG A 374 -16.48 -9.14 -13.55
CA ARG A 374 -16.05 -7.89 -14.17
C ARG A 374 -14.70 -7.45 -13.61
N ARG A 375 -13.93 -6.80 -14.44
CA ARG A 375 -12.70 -6.12 -14.01
C ARG A 375 -13.04 -4.85 -13.23
N VAL A 376 -12.10 -4.40 -12.41
CA VAL A 376 -12.03 -3.02 -11.94
C VAL A 376 -10.99 -2.31 -12.79
N GLU A 377 -11.40 -1.23 -13.43
CA GLU A 377 -10.59 -0.43 -14.34
C GLU A 377 -10.50 1.02 -13.83
N ARG A 378 -9.71 1.84 -14.51
CA ARG A 378 -9.56 3.27 -14.20
C ARG A 378 -10.13 4.12 -15.34
N ALA A 379 -11.03 5.03 -14.97
CA ALA A 379 -11.51 6.08 -15.87
C ALA A 379 -11.18 7.46 -15.29
N GLY A 380 -10.14 8.09 -15.79
CA GLY A 380 -9.58 9.28 -15.17
C GLY A 380 -9.08 8.97 -13.74
N HIS A 381 -9.73 9.56 -12.74
CA HIS A 381 -9.33 9.43 -11.33
C HIS A 381 -10.24 8.53 -10.48
N ILE A 382 -11.09 7.71 -11.10
CA ILE A 382 -12.03 6.83 -10.39
C ILE A 382 -11.93 5.39 -10.86
N GLU A 383 -12.27 4.45 -9.99
CA GLU A 383 -12.45 3.05 -10.30
C GLU A 383 -13.82 2.85 -10.97
N VAL A 384 -13.84 2.14 -12.09
CA VAL A 384 -15.04 1.79 -12.84
C VAL A 384 -15.10 0.30 -13.11
N TRP A 385 -16.31 -0.23 -13.32
CA TRP A 385 -16.49 -1.60 -13.76
C TRP A 385 -16.09 -1.73 -15.24
N GLY A 386 -15.30 -2.74 -15.57
CA GLY A 386 -15.00 -3.17 -16.91
C GLY A 386 -16.12 -4.01 -17.54
N GLU A 387 -15.86 -4.56 -18.73
CA GLU A 387 -16.76 -5.49 -19.40
C GLU A 387 -16.87 -6.82 -18.62
N ILE A 388 -17.90 -7.62 -18.90
CA ILE A 388 -18.04 -8.99 -18.40
C ILE A 388 -17.01 -9.86 -19.13
N HIS A 389 -16.29 -10.70 -18.39
CA HIS A 389 -15.33 -11.68 -18.92
C HIS A 389 -16.01 -12.80 -19.69
#